data_1228c6508b0a15def4c25957f98f0675
#
_entry.id   1228c6508b0a15def4c25957f98f0675
#
_cell.length_a   1.000
_cell.length_b   1.000
_cell.length_c   1.000
_cell.angle_alpha   90.00
_cell.angle_beta   90.00
_cell.angle_gamma   90.00
#
_symmetry.space_group_name_H-M   'P 1'
#
loop_
_entity.id
_entity.type
_entity.pdbx_description
1 polymer ?
#
loop_
_entity_poly.entity_id
_entity_poly.type
_entity_poly.pdbx_seq_one_letter_code
_entity_poly.pdbx_strand_id
1 'polypeptide(L)'
;QEIKEAIRTNQNKAMVIVNSAMIMTYYEIGTIINKRKTWGSKYIKNLANDLKEYGKGYSYDQLKRMAQFANEFSVQEIGAQPVPQIPWSSIIVIMQKSSSHEKMLWYINETYKNGWSRSMVLNQIALKAYERSLIEPTTSNITKSDDLSNELFKDTYVFDFLDKNNIKNEKDLKDQMIDNIIKFLQELGPGFCLVGKDYK
;
A
#
# COMPACT_ATOMS: atom_id res chain seq x y z
N GLN A 1 14.32 -27.70 -0.19
CA GLN A 1 13.56 -26.57 -0.76
C GLN A 1 12.11 -26.62 -0.32
N GLU A 2 11.43 -27.75 -0.40
CA GLU A 2 10.03 -27.99 0.00
C GLU A 2 9.72 -27.62 1.45
N ILE A 3 10.61 -27.96 2.41
CA ILE A 3 10.43 -27.62 3.83
C ILE A 3 10.45 -26.09 4.04
N LYS A 4 11.35 -25.38 3.37
CA LYS A 4 11.41 -23.91 3.47
C LYS A 4 10.16 -23.26 2.90
N GLU A 5 9.64 -23.80 1.81
CA GLU A 5 8.41 -23.33 1.18
C GLU A 5 7.18 -23.61 2.05
N ALA A 6 7.10 -24.82 2.63
CA ALA A 6 6.04 -25.15 3.59
C ALA A 6 6.06 -24.25 4.83
N ILE A 7 7.23 -23.96 5.39
CA ILE A 7 7.38 -23.04 6.52
C ILE A 7 6.90 -21.64 6.13
N ARG A 8 7.37 -21.10 5.01
CA ARG A 8 7.00 -19.76 4.52
C ARG A 8 5.51 -19.64 4.26
N THR A 9 4.91 -20.63 3.63
CA THR A 9 3.48 -20.67 3.34
C THR A 9 2.64 -20.66 4.62
N ASN A 10 3.01 -21.49 5.61
CA ASN A 10 2.28 -21.55 6.87
C ASN A 10 2.47 -20.29 7.71
N GLN A 11 3.66 -19.69 7.72
CA GLN A 11 3.89 -18.41 8.37
C GLN A 11 3.03 -17.30 7.75
N ASN A 12 2.97 -17.21 6.42
CA ASN A 12 2.12 -16.24 5.72
C ASN A 12 0.63 -16.44 6.05
N LYS A 13 0.14 -17.69 6.06
CA LYS A 13 -1.24 -17.99 6.46
C LYS A 13 -1.53 -17.54 7.90
N ALA A 14 -0.62 -17.86 8.82
CA ALA A 14 -0.77 -17.45 10.22
C ALA A 14 -0.81 -15.92 10.37
N MET A 15 0.07 -15.20 9.66
CA MET A 15 0.07 -13.73 9.67
C MET A 15 -1.25 -13.14 9.16
N VAL A 16 -1.84 -13.69 8.10
CA VAL A 16 -3.14 -13.23 7.56
C VAL A 16 -4.24 -13.46 8.60
N ILE A 17 -4.29 -14.63 9.25
CA ILE A 17 -5.29 -14.95 10.29
C ILE A 17 -5.18 -13.97 11.47
N VAL A 18 -3.97 -13.75 11.97
CA VAL A 18 -3.73 -12.83 13.09
C VAL A 18 -4.11 -11.40 12.71
N ASN A 19 -3.73 -10.94 11.51
CA ASN A 19 -4.09 -9.61 11.03
C ASN A 19 -5.61 -9.46 10.91
N SER A 20 -6.30 -10.44 10.34
CA SER A 20 -7.76 -10.43 10.23
C SER A 20 -8.44 -10.35 11.60
N ALA A 21 -8.02 -11.15 12.56
CA ALA A 21 -8.56 -11.11 13.91
C ALA A 21 -8.35 -9.75 14.58
N MET A 22 -7.17 -9.16 14.40
CA MET A 22 -6.84 -7.83 14.91
C MET A 22 -7.72 -6.73 14.28
N ILE A 23 -7.92 -6.75 12.97
CA ILE A 23 -8.77 -5.78 12.26
C ILE A 23 -10.22 -5.90 12.72
N MET A 24 -10.75 -7.12 12.89
CA MET A 24 -12.09 -7.33 13.42
C MET A 24 -12.24 -6.82 14.86
N THR A 25 -11.24 -7.05 15.71
CA THR A 25 -11.20 -6.49 17.06
C THR A 25 -11.24 -4.96 17.03
N TYR A 26 -10.49 -4.32 16.13
CA TYR A 26 -10.50 -2.86 15.99
C TYR A 26 -11.86 -2.34 15.51
N TYR A 27 -12.52 -3.08 14.63
CA TYR A 27 -13.87 -2.76 14.18
C TYR A 27 -14.88 -2.83 15.34
N GLU A 28 -14.84 -3.89 16.14
CA GLU A 28 -15.71 -4.06 17.32
C GLU A 28 -15.49 -2.95 18.34
N ILE A 29 -14.24 -2.65 18.68
CA ILE A 29 -13.90 -1.54 19.59
C ILE A 29 -14.44 -0.22 19.03
N GLY A 30 -14.22 0.05 17.74
CA GLY A 30 -14.72 1.25 17.07
C GLY A 30 -16.24 1.36 17.12
N THR A 31 -16.94 0.25 16.90
CA THR A 31 -18.40 0.17 16.99
C THR A 31 -18.91 0.48 18.40
N ILE A 32 -18.26 -0.07 19.43
CA ILE A 32 -18.60 0.20 20.84
C ILE A 32 -18.39 1.68 21.17
N ILE A 33 -17.27 2.27 20.73
CA ILE A 33 -16.98 3.68 20.92
C ILE A 33 -18.06 4.55 20.27
N ASN A 34 -18.45 4.24 19.02
CA ASN A 34 -19.44 5.01 18.27
C ASN A 34 -20.84 4.94 18.91
N LYS A 35 -21.24 3.78 19.45
CA LYS A 35 -22.50 3.65 20.21
C LYS A 35 -22.53 4.52 21.48
N ARG A 36 -21.37 4.82 22.06
CA ARG A 36 -21.24 5.60 23.30
C ARG A 36 -20.81 7.06 23.07
N LYS A 37 -20.81 7.53 21.83
CA LYS A 37 -20.38 8.90 21.44
C LYS A 37 -21.18 10.03 22.10
N THR A 38 -22.36 9.72 22.63
CA THR A 38 -23.20 10.66 23.40
C THR A 38 -22.60 11.08 24.75
N TRP A 39 -21.52 10.47 25.19
CA TRP A 39 -20.91 10.66 26.51
C TRP A 39 -19.87 11.78 26.58
N GLY A 40 -19.76 12.60 25.52
CA GLY A 40 -18.92 13.80 25.50
C GLY A 40 -17.45 13.55 25.08
N SER A 41 -16.74 14.66 24.83
CA SER A 41 -15.37 14.67 24.25
C SER A 41 -14.29 14.00 25.13
N LYS A 42 -14.54 13.78 26.42
CA LYS A 42 -13.58 13.17 27.35
C LYS A 42 -13.63 11.64 27.37
N TYR A 43 -14.70 11.03 26.80
CA TYR A 43 -14.90 9.58 26.87
C TYR A 43 -13.69 8.79 26.30
N ILE A 44 -13.29 9.06 25.07
CA ILE A 44 -12.17 8.34 24.42
C ILE A 44 -10.85 8.57 25.17
N LYS A 45 -10.67 9.76 25.75
CA LYS A 45 -9.45 10.08 26.54
C LYS A 45 -9.40 9.27 27.83
N ASN A 46 -10.52 9.15 28.54
CA ASN A 46 -10.62 8.33 29.74
C ASN A 46 -10.42 6.85 29.41
N LEU A 47 -11.11 6.36 28.38
CA LEU A 47 -10.95 4.99 27.88
C LEU A 47 -9.50 4.67 27.52
N ALA A 48 -8.77 5.60 26.88
CA ALA A 48 -7.36 5.41 26.57
C ALA A 48 -6.48 5.33 27.83
N ASN A 49 -6.84 6.01 28.91
CA ASN A 49 -6.16 5.89 30.20
C ASN A 49 -6.44 4.54 30.87
N ASP A 50 -7.69 4.09 30.84
CA ASP A 50 -8.10 2.81 31.44
C ASP A 50 -7.47 1.60 30.72
N LEU A 51 -7.27 1.74 29.40
CA LEU A 51 -6.68 0.69 28.56
C LEU A 51 -5.14 0.70 28.49
N LYS A 52 -4.46 1.58 29.22
CA LYS A 52 -2.98 1.64 29.20
C LYS A 52 -2.30 0.32 29.62
N GLU A 53 -2.90 -0.41 30.54
CA GLU A 53 -2.42 -1.71 31.00
C GLU A 53 -2.43 -2.80 29.92
N TYR A 54 -3.32 -2.67 28.93
CA TYR A 54 -3.42 -3.60 27.79
C TYR A 54 -2.43 -3.29 26.67
N GLY A 55 -1.62 -2.23 26.78
CA GLY A 55 -0.52 -1.89 25.90
C GLY A 55 -0.73 -0.64 25.03
N LYS A 56 0.30 -0.32 24.25
CA LYS A 56 0.34 0.92 23.43
C LYS A 56 -0.63 0.95 22.26
N GLY A 57 -1.23 -0.19 21.90
CA GLY A 57 -2.19 -0.31 20.79
C GLY A 57 -3.51 0.42 21.01
N TYR A 58 -3.82 0.83 22.25
CA TYR A 58 -5.09 1.46 22.64
C TYR A 58 -4.92 2.93 23.04
N SER A 59 -3.97 3.64 22.46
CA SER A 59 -3.80 5.07 22.66
C SER A 59 -5.02 5.86 22.16
N TYR A 60 -5.19 7.09 22.65
CA TYR A 60 -6.26 7.99 22.23
C TYR A 60 -6.41 8.10 20.70
N ASP A 61 -5.29 8.25 19.98
CA ASP A 61 -5.31 8.35 18.53
C ASP A 61 -5.70 7.03 17.86
N GLN A 62 -5.26 5.89 18.41
CA GLN A 62 -5.66 4.58 17.87
C GLN A 62 -7.15 4.33 18.08
N LEU A 63 -7.69 4.61 19.25
CA LEU A 63 -9.13 4.49 19.54
C LEU A 63 -9.98 5.38 18.63
N LYS A 64 -9.52 6.60 18.33
CA LYS A 64 -10.16 7.47 17.34
C LYS A 64 -10.17 6.87 15.94
N ARG A 65 -9.04 6.27 15.53
CA ARG A 65 -8.94 5.61 14.21
C ARG A 65 -9.82 4.37 14.12
N MET A 66 -9.92 3.59 15.20
CA MET A 66 -10.84 2.46 15.28
C MET A 66 -12.30 2.92 15.17
N ALA A 67 -12.67 4.00 15.88
CA ALA A 67 -13.99 4.60 15.77
C ALA A 67 -14.30 5.12 14.36
N GLN A 68 -13.32 5.75 13.70
CA GLN A 68 -13.45 6.17 12.31
C GLN A 68 -13.60 4.96 11.38
N PHE A 69 -12.79 3.93 11.55
CA PHE A 69 -12.85 2.71 10.75
C PHE A 69 -14.24 2.05 10.80
N ALA A 70 -14.83 1.95 12.00
CA ALA A 70 -16.17 1.41 12.16
C ALA A 70 -17.30 2.32 11.66
N ASN A 71 -17.03 3.59 11.34
CA ASN A 71 -17.97 4.46 10.65
C ASN A 71 -17.84 4.39 9.14
N GLU A 72 -16.61 4.18 8.63
CA GLU A 72 -16.33 4.14 7.20
C GLU A 72 -16.72 2.80 6.56
N PHE A 73 -16.62 1.70 7.29
CA PHE A 73 -16.86 0.35 6.78
C PHE A 73 -17.96 -0.35 7.54
N SER A 74 -18.84 -1.03 6.81
CA SER A 74 -19.79 -1.98 7.37
C SER A 74 -19.13 -3.36 7.57
N VAL A 75 -19.72 -4.20 8.43
CA VAL A 75 -19.24 -5.58 8.64
C VAL A 75 -19.33 -6.41 7.36
N GLN A 76 -20.34 -6.14 6.52
CA GLN A 76 -20.53 -6.82 5.24
C GLN A 76 -19.42 -6.44 4.25
N GLU A 77 -19.03 -5.17 4.19
CA GLU A 77 -17.92 -4.70 3.34
C GLU A 77 -16.59 -5.28 3.80
N ILE A 78 -16.34 -5.34 5.11
CA ILE A 78 -15.12 -5.96 5.65
C ILE A 78 -15.06 -7.44 5.26
N GLY A 79 -16.20 -8.15 5.25
CA GLY A 79 -16.27 -9.55 4.83
C GLY A 79 -16.17 -9.77 3.33
N ALA A 80 -16.66 -8.82 2.51
CA ALA A 80 -16.67 -8.90 1.05
C ALA A 80 -15.39 -8.36 0.38
N GLN A 81 -14.65 -7.50 1.07
CA GLN A 81 -13.44 -6.85 0.57
C GLN A 81 -12.19 -7.41 1.28
N PRO A 82 -10.99 -7.29 0.71
CA PRO A 82 -9.76 -7.75 1.35
C PRO A 82 -9.27 -6.87 2.51
N VAL A 83 -10.17 -6.10 3.14
CA VAL A 83 -9.85 -5.20 4.25
C VAL A 83 -9.06 -5.90 5.37
N PRO A 84 -9.47 -7.09 5.85
CA PRO A 84 -8.75 -7.77 6.93
C PRO A 84 -7.41 -8.37 6.50
N GLN A 85 -7.09 -8.33 5.21
CA GLN A 85 -5.90 -8.96 4.65
C GLN A 85 -4.74 -7.97 4.45
N ILE A 86 -5.01 -6.67 4.55
CA ILE A 86 -3.98 -5.64 4.45
C ILE A 86 -3.59 -5.10 5.84
N PRO A 87 -2.36 -4.60 6.03
CA PRO A 87 -1.91 -4.10 7.33
C PRO A 87 -2.74 -2.90 7.83
N TRP A 88 -3.03 -2.85 9.15
CA TRP A 88 -3.73 -1.74 9.79
C TRP A 88 -3.14 -0.37 9.45
N SER A 89 -1.81 -0.27 9.39
CA SER A 89 -1.12 0.97 9.03
C SER A 89 -1.45 1.46 7.61
N SER A 90 -1.71 0.55 6.67
CA SER A 90 -2.14 0.88 5.31
C SER A 90 -3.60 1.33 5.29
N ILE A 91 -4.50 0.65 6.04
CA ILE A 91 -5.90 1.05 6.21
C ILE A 91 -5.99 2.49 6.74
N ILE A 92 -5.22 2.81 7.78
CA ILE A 92 -5.17 4.18 8.34
C ILE A 92 -4.80 5.22 7.28
N VAL A 93 -3.76 4.94 6.48
CA VAL A 93 -3.33 5.87 5.43
C VAL A 93 -4.42 6.05 4.38
N ILE A 94 -5.05 4.97 3.94
CA ILE A 94 -6.13 5.01 2.95
C ILE A 94 -7.30 5.84 3.47
N MET A 95 -7.77 5.59 4.70
CA MET A 95 -8.86 6.37 5.32
C MET A 95 -8.53 7.85 5.45
N GLN A 96 -7.27 8.20 5.77
CA GLN A 96 -6.86 9.60 5.99
C GLN A 96 -6.65 10.38 4.69
N LYS A 97 -6.32 9.71 3.60
CA LYS A 97 -5.90 10.34 2.34
C LYS A 97 -6.92 10.21 1.22
N SER A 98 -7.85 9.29 1.32
CA SER A 98 -8.91 9.14 0.32
C SER A 98 -10.06 10.10 0.60
N SER A 99 -10.57 10.74 -0.45
CA SER A 99 -11.65 11.73 -0.35
C SER A 99 -13.06 11.15 -0.49
N SER A 100 -13.18 9.88 -0.84
CA SER A 100 -14.45 9.17 -0.97
C SER A 100 -14.31 7.70 -0.58
N HIS A 101 -15.44 7.09 -0.21
CA HIS A 101 -15.50 5.68 0.14
C HIS A 101 -15.10 4.76 -1.03
N GLU A 102 -15.52 5.10 -2.25
CA GLU A 102 -15.15 4.40 -3.46
C GLU A 102 -13.62 4.35 -3.67
N LYS A 103 -12.93 5.50 -3.46
CA LYS A 103 -11.47 5.54 -3.51
C LYS A 103 -10.83 4.68 -2.42
N MET A 104 -11.40 4.66 -1.22
CA MET A 104 -10.90 3.80 -0.14
C MET A 104 -10.94 2.33 -0.55
N LEU A 105 -12.09 1.86 -1.07
CA LEU A 105 -12.26 0.49 -1.51
C LEU A 105 -11.32 0.14 -2.68
N TRP A 106 -11.15 1.05 -3.62
CA TRP A 106 -10.24 0.85 -4.73
C TRP A 106 -8.78 0.70 -4.24
N TYR A 107 -8.29 1.62 -3.37
CA TYR A 107 -6.94 1.52 -2.83
C TYR A 107 -6.73 0.29 -1.95
N ILE A 108 -7.75 -0.16 -1.21
CA ILE A 108 -7.71 -1.41 -0.45
C ILE A 108 -7.50 -2.60 -1.39
N ASN A 109 -8.31 -2.69 -2.46
CA ASN A 109 -8.22 -3.77 -3.44
C ASN A 109 -6.87 -3.78 -4.15
N GLU A 110 -6.38 -2.62 -4.59
CA GLU A 110 -5.08 -2.53 -5.25
C GLU A 110 -3.92 -2.81 -4.29
N THR A 111 -4.03 -2.39 -3.03
CA THR A 111 -3.05 -2.72 -1.98
C THR A 111 -2.95 -4.23 -1.78
N TYR A 112 -4.10 -4.91 -1.74
CA TYR A 112 -4.15 -6.36 -1.61
C TYR A 112 -3.60 -7.09 -2.84
N LYS A 113 -4.08 -6.74 -4.04
CA LYS A 113 -3.66 -7.37 -5.30
C LYS A 113 -2.16 -7.25 -5.55
N ASN A 114 -1.61 -6.06 -5.31
CA ASN A 114 -0.22 -5.74 -5.63
C ASN A 114 0.73 -5.88 -4.43
N GLY A 115 0.25 -6.26 -3.25
CA GLY A 115 1.07 -6.38 -2.04
C GLY A 115 1.72 -5.05 -1.62
N TRP A 116 1.07 -3.91 -1.81
CA TRP A 116 1.65 -2.61 -1.54
C TRP A 116 1.98 -2.42 -0.07
N SER A 117 3.21 -2.02 0.22
CA SER A 117 3.60 -1.53 1.53
C SER A 117 2.93 -0.19 1.84
N ARG A 118 2.93 0.23 3.13
CA ARG A 118 2.40 1.52 3.55
C ARG A 118 3.01 2.70 2.77
N SER A 119 4.32 2.67 2.51
CA SER A 119 5.01 3.70 1.72
C SER A 119 4.57 3.70 0.26
N MET A 120 4.37 2.51 -0.32
CA MET A 120 3.85 2.39 -1.68
C MET A 120 2.42 2.93 -1.78
N VAL A 121 1.55 2.63 -0.83
CA VAL A 121 0.17 3.19 -0.76
C VAL A 121 0.22 4.72 -0.76
N LEU A 122 1.07 5.32 0.10
CA LEU A 122 1.25 6.78 0.13
C LEU A 122 1.69 7.34 -1.23
N ASN A 123 2.64 6.68 -1.88
CA ASN A 123 3.13 7.09 -3.20
C ASN A 123 2.03 6.98 -4.27
N GLN A 124 1.30 5.87 -4.32
CA GLN A 124 0.22 5.68 -5.28
C GLN A 124 -0.93 6.68 -5.10
N ILE A 125 -1.24 7.05 -3.85
CA ILE A 125 -2.21 8.11 -3.57
C ILE A 125 -1.68 9.48 -4.04
N ALA A 126 -0.41 9.79 -3.77
CA ALA A 126 0.21 11.04 -4.23
C ALA A 126 0.25 11.15 -5.76
N LEU A 127 0.49 10.04 -6.45
CA LEU A 127 0.47 9.91 -7.91
C LEU A 127 -0.95 9.83 -8.50
N LYS A 128 -2.00 9.97 -7.68
CA LYS A 128 -3.41 9.91 -8.10
C LYS A 128 -3.74 8.65 -8.91
N ALA A 129 -3.30 7.49 -8.43
CA ALA A 129 -3.47 6.21 -9.14
C ALA A 129 -4.94 5.88 -9.42
N TYR A 130 -5.86 6.19 -8.49
CA TYR A 130 -7.30 6.03 -8.71
C TYR A 130 -7.80 6.86 -9.88
N GLU A 131 -7.47 8.16 -9.92
CA GLU A 131 -7.90 9.05 -10.98
C GLU A 131 -7.35 8.63 -12.34
N ARG A 132 -6.12 8.14 -12.37
CA ARG A 132 -5.51 7.59 -13.60
C ARG A 132 -6.22 6.32 -14.07
N SER A 133 -6.69 5.48 -13.16
CA SER A 133 -7.43 4.25 -13.51
C SER A 133 -8.81 4.53 -14.13
N LEU A 134 -9.38 5.71 -13.87
CA LEU A 134 -10.66 6.14 -14.43
C LEU A 134 -10.52 6.75 -15.84
N ILE A 135 -9.32 7.18 -16.21
CA ILE A 135 -9.05 7.65 -17.55
C ILE A 135 -8.95 6.39 -18.40
N GLU A 136 -10.03 6.04 -19.11
CA GLU A 136 -9.94 5.06 -20.17
C GLU A 136 -8.80 5.50 -21.10
N PRO A 137 -7.88 4.62 -21.50
CA PRO A 137 -6.95 4.95 -22.55
C PRO A 137 -7.80 5.39 -23.72
N THR A 138 -7.69 6.66 -24.10
CA THR A 138 -8.29 7.17 -25.33
C THR A 138 -7.66 6.33 -26.44
N THR A 139 -8.33 5.25 -26.76
CA THR A 139 -7.96 4.35 -27.86
C THR A 139 -8.18 5.10 -29.16
N SER A 140 -7.22 5.95 -29.50
CA SER A 140 -6.96 6.15 -30.91
C SER A 140 -6.45 4.80 -31.43
N ASN A 141 -7.38 4.00 -31.97
CA ASN A 141 -7.17 2.85 -32.86
C ASN A 141 -5.78 2.16 -32.81
N ILE A 142 -5.34 1.77 -31.63
CA ILE A 142 -4.30 0.77 -31.49
C ILE A 142 -5.04 -0.53 -31.24
N THR A 143 -5.15 -1.33 -32.30
CA THR A 143 -5.58 -2.73 -32.24
C THR A 143 -4.99 -3.37 -31.01
N LYS A 144 -5.87 -4.04 -30.24
CA LYS A 144 -5.48 -4.89 -29.12
C LYS A 144 -4.35 -5.82 -29.56
N SER A 145 -3.12 -5.44 -29.27
CA SER A 145 -2.04 -6.37 -29.16
C SER A 145 -1.64 -6.38 -27.70
N ASP A 146 -2.02 -7.44 -27.00
CA ASP A 146 -1.56 -7.76 -25.66
C ASP A 146 -0.02 -7.86 -25.57
N ASP A 147 0.65 -7.77 -26.72
CA ASP A 147 2.10 -7.81 -26.86
C ASP A 147 2.81 -6.49 -26.50
N LEU A 148 2.18 -5.31 -26.70
CA LEU A 148 2.87 -4.03 -26.50
C LEU A 148 3.12 -3.65 -25.06
N SER A 149 2.24 -4.06 -24.14
CA SER A 149 2.46 -3.84 -22.70
C SER A 149 3.53 -4.78 -22.13
N ASN A 150 3.65 -5.98 -22.68
CA ASN A 150 4.71 -6.92 -22.33
C ASN A 150 6.06 -6.56 -22.96
N GLU A 151 6.06 -5.81 -24.09
CA GLU A 151 7.29 -5.28 -24.70
C GLU A 151 7.81 -4.00 -24.04
N LEU A 152 6.94 -3.20 -23.40
CA LEU A 152 7.34 -1.93 -22.78
C LEU A 152 8.00 -2.08 -21.41
N PHE A 153 7.68 -3.16 -20.69
CA PHE A 153 8.25 -3.42 -19.37
C PHE A 153 8.75 -4.85 -19.29
N LYS A 154 10.02 -5.02 -19.00
CA LYS A 154 10.61 -6.33 -18.74
C LYS A 154 10.23 -6.81 -17.36
N ASP A 155 9.94 -8.11 -17.21
CA ASP A 155 9.70 -8.73 -15.90
C ASP A 155 10.95 -8.69 -15.00
N THR A 156 12.13 -8.61 -15.61
CA THR A 156 13.42 -8.54 -14.90
C THR A 156 14.37 -7.63 -15.69
N TYR A 157 14.93 -6.64 -15.01
CA TYR A 157 15.97 -5.76 -15.55
C TYR A 157 17.35 -6.29 -15.21
N VAL A 158 18.25 -6.35 -16.20
CA VAL A 158 19.63 -6.80 -16.02
C VAL A 158 20.56 -5.60 -16.14
N PHE A 159 21.20 -5.23 -15.04
CA PHE A 159 22.09 -4.09 -14.97
C PHE A 159 23.56 -4.54 -15.05
N ASP A 160 23.90 -5.26 -16.12
CA ASP A 160 25.26 -5.79 -16.34
C ASP A 160 26.32 -4.70 -16.55
N PHE A 161 25.88 -3.48 -16.84
CA PHE A 161 26.77 -2.31 -16.98
C PHE A 161 27.20 -1.70 -15.63
N LEU A 162 26.64 -2.18 -14.51
CA LEU A 162 27.03 -1.74 -13.16
C LEU A 162 28.17 -2.59 -12.63
N ASP A 163 29.26 -1.94 -12.21
CA ASP A 163 30.34 -2.62 -11.51
C ASP A 163 29.98 -2.84 -10.03
N LYS A 164 29.45 -4.03 -9.73
CA LYS A 164 29.00 -4.42 -8.40
C LYS A 164 30.10 -4.33 -7.34
N ASN A 165 31.36 -4.44 -7.71
CA ASN A 165 32.49 -4.37 -6.78
C ASN A 165 32.76 -2.96 -6.27
N ASN A 166 32.34 -1.95 -7.04
CA ASN A 166 32.57 -0.54 -6.76
C ASN A 166 31.33 0.19 -6.20
N ILE A 167 30.21 -0.51 -6.01
CA ILE A 167 28.98 0.06 -5.40
C ILE A 167 29.01 -0.24 -3.90
N LYS A 168 29.33 0.78 -3.10
CA LYS A 168 29.35 0.70 -1.63
C LYS A 168 28.19 1.42 -0.97
N ASN A 169 27.56 2.35 -1.68
CA ASN A 169 26.47 3.19 -1.20
C ASN A 169 25.55 3.63 -2.35
N GLU A 170 24.43 4.26 -2.01
CA GLU A 170 23.43 4.76 -2.95
C GLU A 170 24.00 5.79 -3.96
N LYS A 171 24.97 6.59 -3.52
CA LYS A 171 25.62 7.59 -4.37
C LYS A 171 26.45 6.95 -5.48
N ASP A 172 27.24 5.92 -5.15
CA ASP A 172 28.04 5.18 -6.13
C ASP A 172 27.16 4.52 -7.19
N LEU A 173 26.00 3.96 -6.76
CA LEU A 173 25.01 3.38 -7.66
C LEU A 173 24.43 4.46 -8.61
N LYS A 174 24.03 5.60 -8.06
CA LYS A 174 23.49 6.72 -8.82
C LYS A 174 24.50 7.23 -9.86
N ASP A 175 25.75 7.42 -9.47
CA ASP A 175 26.81 7.92 -10.34
C ASP A 175 27.09 6.93 -11.49
N GLN A 176 27.17 5.63 -11.21
CA GLN A 176 27.31 4.60 -12.25
C GLN A 176 26.11 4.53 -13.20
N MET A 177 24.89 4.69 -12.71
CA MET A 177 23.70 4.76 -13.54
C MET A 177 23.71 5.98 -14.45
N ILE A 178 24.16 7.13 -13.96
CA ILE A 178 24.27 8.37 -14.74
C ILE A 178 25.35 8.24 -15.81
N ASP A 179 26.51 7.70 -15.47
CA ASP A 179 27.64 7.51 -16.41
C ASP A 179 27.29 6.52 -17.53
N ASN A 180 26.41 5.56 -17.24
CA ASN A 180 25.95 4.59 -18.23
C ASN A 180 24.48 4.84 -18.66
N ILE A 181 24.05 6.10 -18.68
CA ILE A 181 22.65 6.47 -18.90
C ILE A 181 22.05 5.87 -20.18
N ILE A 182 22.83 5.75 -21.25
CA ILE A 182 22.38 5.15 -22.52
C ILE A 182 22.04 3.67 -22.31
N LYS A 183 22.92 2.92 -21.64
CA LYS A 183 22.72 1.50 -21.36
C LYS A 183 21.55 1.31 -20.40
N PHE A 184 21.41 2.19 -19.44
CA PHE A 184 20.28 2.21 -18.50
C PHE A 184 18.95 2.41 -19.23
N LEU A 185 18.86 3.39 -20.15
CA LEU A 185 17.66 3.63 -20.95
C LEU A 185 17.34 2.47 -21.91
N GLN A 186 18.36 1.84 -22.48
CA GLN A 186 18.19 0.66 -23.32
C GLN A 186 17.63 -0.54 -22.54
N GLU A 187 18.06 -0.71 -21.27
CA GLU A 187 17.56 -1.78 -20.41
C GLU A 187 16.10 -1.55 -19.99
N LEU A 188 15.68 -0.29 -19.81
CA LEU A 188 14.28 0.06 -19.52
C LEU A 188 13.33 -0.25 -20.70
N GLY A 189 13.86 -0.34 -21.92
CA GLY A 189 13.08 -0.67 -23.12
C GLY A 189 12.63 0.53 -23.94
N PRO A 190 11.86 0.31 -25.03
CA PRO A 190 11.39 1.37 -25.89
C PRO A 190 10.41 2.31 -25.19
N GLY A 191 10.50 3.61 -25.47
CA GLY A 191 9.61 4.63 -24.88
C GLY A 191 10.26 5.52 -23.82
N PHE A 192 11.49 5.22 -23.41
CA PHE A 192 12.26 6.07 -22.49
C PHE A 192 13.25 6.95 -23.27
N CYS A 193 13.31 8.21 -22.89
CA CYS A 193 14.29 9.15 -23.46
C CYS A 193 14.89 10.05 -22.38
N LEU A 194 16.15 10.45 -22.56
CA LEU A 194 16.80 11.40 -21.67
C LEU A 194 16.30 12.82 -21.96
N VAL A 195 15.59 13.43 -21.00
CA VAL A 195 15.08 14.81 -21.12
C VAL A 195 16.09 15.83 -20.58
N GLY A 196 16.98 15.42 -19.66
CA GLY A 196 18.03 16.26 -19.11
C GLY A 196 18.63 15.69 -17.82
N LYS A 197 19.77 16.25 -17.40
CA LYS A 197 20.43 15.94 -16.15
C LYS A 197 20.16 17.09 -15.16
N ASP A 198 19.76 16.76 -13.93
CA ASP A 198 19.53 17.72 -12.85
C ASP A 198 18.49 18.83 -13.16
N TYR A 199 17.25 18.44 -13.46
CA TYR A 199 16.13 19.37 -13.46
C TYR A 199 15.88 19.85 -12.00
N LYS A 200 16.06 21.16 -11.78
CA LYS A 200 15.62 21.85 -10.56
C LYS A 200 14.16 22.23 -10.66
#